data_43549ee95319316bb53554c82401e161
#
_entry.id   43549ee95319316bb53554c82401e161
#
_cell.length_a   1.000
_cell.length_b   1.000
_cell.length_c   1.000
_cell.angle_alpha   90.00
_cell.angle_beta   90.00
_cell.angle_gamma   90.00
#
_symmetry.space_group_name_H-M   'P 1'
#
loop_
_entity.id
_entity.type
_entity.pdbx_description
1 polymer ?
#
loop_
_entity_poly.entity_id
_entity_poly.type
_entity_poly.pdbx_seq_one_letter_code
_entity_poly.pdbx_strand_id
1 'polypeptide(L)'
;MSGKMQDEMNISFNKSLVTNELPSGDALKVRLGNWEQGRDSSAATSSGDALKVRLGNWLLDNPVIPASGTFGYGYEFAELYDINCLGTFSFKGTTLEPRFGNPTPRIAECPAGIINSIGLQNPGVDAVINNELPRLKRCFSKQVIANVSGFSIHEYTEVAARFNECEQVGIIEVNISCPNVHNGGMSFGTTCDAAAEVTKAVKSVVQKPIFIKLSPNVTDIVSIAKACEDAGADGLSLINTLMGMRIDLHRRTPVIANKKGGFSGSAIFPVALKTVYDVYEAVKIPIMGIGGVSSADDVLEMMLAGAAAVQIGAANLIEPYICRDIIRELPSTMKKYGINKLEDIIGGAHNG
;
A
#
# COMPACT_ATOMS: atom_id res chain seq x y z
N MET A 1 4.46 57.29 -31.11
CA MET A 1 4.48 56.72 -32.46
C MET A 1 4.71 55.21 -32.25
N SER A 2 3.70 54.43 -32.17
CA SER A 2 2.88 53.73 -33.17
C SER A 2 3.68 52.65 -33.88
N GLY A 3 3.23 51.45 -33.72
CA GLY A 3 3.46 50.37 -34.63
C GLY A 3 3.16 48.98 -34.07
N LYS A 4 1.92 48.56 -34.19
CA LYS A 4 1.43 47.18 -34.09
C LYS A 4 2.19 46.25 -35.03
N MET A 5 2.47 45.03 -34.60
CA MET A 5 2.31 43.86 -35.47
C MET A 5 1.90 42.65 -34.62
N GLN A 6 0.63 42.30 -34.71
CA GLN A 6 0.08 40.99 -34.41
C GLN A 6 0.41 40.10 -35.62
N ASP A 7 1.09 38.99 -35.40
CA ASP A 7 1.12 37.89 -36.36
C ASP A 7 0.34 36.70 -35.75
N GLU A 8 -0.84 36.52 -36.31
CA GLU A 8 -1.71 35.34 -36.11
C GLU A 8 -1.02 34.15 -36.79
N MET A 9 -0.63 33.16 -36.00
CA MET A 9 -0.26 31.85 -36.54
C MET A 9 -1.49 30.95 -36.54
N ASN A 10 -2.22 30.93 -37.64
CA ASN A 10 -3.26 29.97 -37.97
C ASN A 10 -2.67 28.57 -38.11
N ILE A 11 -2.87 27.70 -37.13
CA ILE A 11 -2.64 26.27 -37.28
C ILE A 11 -3.93 25.65 -37.78
N SER A 12 -3.96 25.34 -39.09
CA SER A 12 -5.00 24.59 -39.75
C SER A 12 -4.96 23.13 -39.25
N PHE A 13 -5.93 22.74 -38.45
CA PHE A 13 -6.18 21.32 -38.10
C PHE A 13 -6.82 20.62 -39.31
N ASN A 14 -6.09 19.69 -39.91
CA ASN A 14 -6.55 18.83 -40.96
C ASN A 14 -7.57 17.80 -40.42
N LYS A 15 -8.83 17.98 -40.82
CA LYS A 15 -10.01 17.18 -40.35
C LYS A 15 -10.16 15.84 -41.12
N SER A 16 -9.12 15.10 -41.40
CA SER A 16 -9.24 13.88 -42.24
C SER A 16 -8.64 12.60 -41.63
N LEU A 17 -8.65 12.41 -40.30
CA LEU A 17 -8.23 11.15 -39.68
C LEU A 17 -8.99 10.82 -38.38
N VAL A 18 -10.34 10.82 -38.44
CA VAL A 18 -11.16 10.20 -37.36
C VAL A 18 -12.39 9.56 -38.04
N THR A 19 -12.18 8.44 -38.70
CA THR A 19 -13.21 7.43 -38.95
C THR A 19 -12.55 6.07 -38.75
N ASN A 20 -12.28 5.71 -37.52
CA ASN A 20 -12.11 4.31 -37.15
C ASN A 20 -13.40 3.88 -36.43
N GLU A 21 -14.26 3.23 -37.18
CA GLU A 21 -15.39 2.47 -36.67
C GLU A 21 -14.86 1.46 -35.64
N LEU A 22 -15.42 1.47 -34.44
CA LEU A 22 -15.20 0.46 -33.43
C LEU A 22 -15.60 -0.90 -34.00
N PRO A 23 -14.81 -1.97 -33.88
CA PRO A 23 -15.21 -3.31 -34.28
C PRO A 23 -16.48 -3.71 -33.55
N SER A 24 -17.46 -4.25 -34.30
CA SER A 24 -18.72 -4.77 -33.79
C SER A 24 -18.46 -5.75 -32.62
N GLY A 25 -19.37 -5.79 -31.65
CA GLY A 25 -19.23 -6.52 -30.36
C GLY A 25 -18.88 -8.02 -30.43
N ASP A 26 -18.84 -8.63 -31.63
CA ASP A 26 -18.47 -10.03 -31.83
C ASP A 26 -16.96 -10.28 -31.90
N ALA A 27 -16.16 -9.27 -32.25
CA ALA A 27 -14.69 -9.40 -32.24
C ALA A 27 -14.08 -9.38 -30.81
N LEU A 28 -14.79 -8.80 -29.83
CA LEU A 28 -14.38 -8.82 -28.42
C LEU A 28 -14.70 -10.17 -27.74
N LYS A 29 -15.76 -10.87 -28.19
CA LYS A 29 -16.16 -12.17 -27.63
C LYS A 29 -15.20 -13.31 -27.98
N VAL A 30 -14.48 -13.23 -29.08
CA VAL A 30 -13.54 -14.29 -29.51
C VAL A 30 -12.25 -14.30 -28.70
N ARG A 31 -11.88 -13.21 -28.02
CA ARG A 31 -10.72 -13.17 -27.11
C ARG A 31 -11.03 -13.52 -25.65
N LEU A 32 -12.31 -13.55 -25.26
CA LEU A 32 -12.75 -13.92 -23.91
C LEU A 32 -13.32 -15.36 -23.82
N GLY A 33 -13.40 -16.07 -24.94
CA GLY A 33 -13.88 -17.45 -24.97
C GLY A 33 -12.77 -18.43 -24.70
N ASN A 34 -12.83 -19.10 -23.57
CA ASN A 34 -12.28 -20.41 -23.18
C ASN A 34 -11.58 -20.48 -21.82
N TRP A 35 -11.97 -19.65 -20.84
CA TRP A 35 -11.43 -19.76 -19.47
C TRP A 35 -12.42 -20.38 -18.45
N GLU A 36 -13.58 -20.89 -18.91
CA GLU A 36 -14.62 -21.44 -18.00
C GLU A 36 -14.73 -22.98 -17.97
N GLN A 37 -13.69 -23.72 -18.29
CA GLN A 37 -13.73 -25.17 -18.12
C GLN A 37 -12.55 -25.66 -17.28
N GLY A 38 -12.77 -25.79 -15.97
CA GLY A 38 -11.86 -26.37 -15.02
C GLY A 38 -12.28 -26.14 -13.56
N ARG A 39 -13.59 -26.25 -13.29
CA ARG A 39 -14.03 -26.41 -11.89
C ARG A 39 -13.97 -27.89 -11.51
N ASP A 40 -12.83 -28.28 -10.98
CA ASP A 40 -12.77 -29.50 -10.18
C ASP A 40 -13.31 -29.19 -8.79
N SER A 41 -14.55 -29.61 -8.54
CA SER A 41 -15.34 -29.27 -7.34
C SER A 41 -15.05 -30.17 -6.12
N SER A 42 -13.98 -30.96 -6.14
CA SER A 42 -13.70 -31.93 -5.09
C SER A 42 -12.49 -31.63 -4.18
N ALA A 43 -11.78 -30.50 -4.38
CA ALA A 43 -10.62 -30.12 -3.54
C ALA A 43 -10.85 -28.85 -2.68
N ALA A 44 -12.06 -28.29 -2.68
CA ALA A 44 -12.30 -26.90 -2.21
C ALA A 44 -12.54 -26.74 -0.70
N THR A 45 -12.58 -27.80 0.10
CA THR A 45 -12.96 -27.70 1.52
C THR A 45 -11.82 -27.77 2.53
N SER A 46 -10.58 -28.08 2.12
CA SER A 46 -9.40 -28.11 3.02
C SER A 46 -8.36 -27.03 2.75
N SER A 47 -8.35 -26.39 1.57
CA SER A 47 -7.33 -25.40 1.21
C SER A 47 -7.64 -23.98 1.73
N GLY A 48 -8.90 -23.62 1.91
CA GLY A 48 -9.30 -22.28 2.35
C GLY A 48 -8.83 -21.91 3.76
N ASP A 49 -8.83 -22.88 4.68
CA ASP A 49 -8.38 -22.64 6.07
C ASP A 49 -6.86 -22.57 6.21
N ALA A 50 -6.11 -23.16 5.28
CA ALA A 50 -4.65 -23.15 5.31
C ALA A 50 -4.04 -21.76 5.03
N LEU A 51 -4.74 -20.91 4.29
CA LEU A 51 -4.32 -19.56 3.97
C LEU A 51 -4.73 -18.49 4.99
N LYS A 52 -5.68 -18.83 5.87
CA LYS A 52 -6.18 -17.88 6.87
C LYS A 52 -5.09 -17.45 7.83
N VAL A 53 -5.07 -16.17 8.17
CA VAL A 53 -4.14 -15.60 9.15
C VAL A 53 -4.87 -14.62 10.06
N ARG A 54 -4.33 -14.42 11.27
CA ARG A 54 -4.84 -13.44 12.23
C ARG A 54 -3.95 -12.20 12.26
N LEU A 55 -4.60 -11.06 12.18
CA LEU A 55 -3.97 -9.77 12.37
C LEU A 55 -4.55 -9.14 13.66
N GLY A 56 -3.97 -9.52 14.80
CA GLY A 56 -4.61 -9.32 16.10
C GLY A 56 -5.91 -10.12 16.20
N ASN A 57 -7.02 -9.45 16.48
CA ASN A 57 -8.34 -10.09 16.56
C ASN A 57 -9.04 -10.23 15.19
N TRP A 58 -8.44 -9.73 14.12
CA TRP A 58 -9.03 -9.74 12.78
C TRP A 58 -8.57 -10.95 11.99
N LEU A 59 -9.51 -11.80 11.57
CA LEU A 59 -9.25 -12.99 10.75
C LEU A 59 -9.32 -12.58 9.27
N LEU A 60 -8.25 -12.82 8.54
CA LEU A 60 -8.14 -12.64 7.09
C LEU A 60 -8.22 -14.00 6.37
N ASP A 61 -8.84 -14.04 5.20
CA ASP A 61 -8.92 -15.26 4.38
C ASP A 61 -7.55 -15.66 3.80
N ASN A 62 -6.63 -14.72 3.69
CA ASN A 62 -5.24 -14.92 3.29
C ASN A 62 -4.39 -13.70 3.71
N PRO A 63 -3.04 -13.81 3.73
CA PRO A 63 -2.16 -12.75 4.21
C PRO A 63 -1.90 -11.61 3.22
N VAL A 64 -2.40 -11.69 1.98
CA VAL A 64 -2.03 -10.77 0.90
C VAL A 64 -2.88 -9.51 0.95
N ILE A 65 -2.22 -8.38 1.09
CA ILE A 65 -2.83 -7.05 1.26
C ILE A 65 -2.20 -6.08 0.26
N PRO A 66 -2.91 -5.56 -0.74
CA PRO A 66 -2.43 -4.40 -1.51
C PRO A 66 -2.09 -3.21 -0.61
N ALA A 67 -0.89 -2.64 -0.79
CA ALA A 67 -0.39 -1.55 0.03
C ALA A 67 -0.99 -0.20 -0.36
N SER A 68 -1.15 0.66 0.62
CA SER A 68 -1.61 2.03 0.42
C SER A 68 -0.75 2.79 -0.60
N GLY A 69 -1.42 3.52 -1.49
CA GLY A 69 -0.79 4.32 -2.55
C GLY A 69 -0.49 3.57 -3.86
N THR A 70 -0.75 2.25 -3.92
CA THR A 70 -0.56 1.43 -5.13
C THR A 70 -1.83 0.72 -5.59
N PHE A 71 -2.93 0.88 -4.84
CA PHE A 71 -4.21 0.22 -5.10
C PHE A 71 -5.41 1.18 -5.13
N GLY A 72 -5.17 2.48 -5.11
CA GLY A 72 -6.22 3.49 -5.12
C GLY A 72 -7.22 3.32 -3.97
N TYR A 73 -8.49 3.27 -4.31
CA TYR A 73 -9.59 2.91 -3.41
C TYR A 73 -10.18 1.53 -3.74
N GLY A 74 -9.52 0.74 -4.60
CA GLY A 74 -9.85 -0.64 -4.90
C GLY A 74 -10.82 -0.83 -6.07
N TYR A 75 -11.77 0.06 -6.29
CA TYR A 75 -12.76 -0.09 -7.37
C TYR A 75 -12.12 -0.01 -8.76
N GLU A 76 -10.98 0.66 -8.91
CA GLU A 76 -10.21 0.69 -10.16
C GLU A 76 -9.68 -0.70 -10.51
N PHE A 77 -9.24 -1.45 -9.52
CA PHE A 77 -8.78 -2.84 -9.69
C PHE A 77 -9.93 -3.83 -9.81
N ALA A 78 -11.11 -3.51 -9.25
CA ALA A 78 -12.30 -4.33 -9.40
C ALA A 78 -12.80 -4.38 -10.88
N GLU A 79 -12.41 -3.44 -11.71
CA GLU A 79 -12.65 -3.49 -13.16
C GLU A 79 -11.79 -4.56 -13.86
N LEU A 80 -10.69 -4.99 -13.24
CA LEU A 80 -9.75 -5.96 -13.80
C LEU A 80 -10.03 -7.39 -13.31
N TYR A 81 -10.37 -7.55 -12.02
CA TYR A 81 -10.64 -8.85 -11.41
C TYR A 81 -11.51 -8.72 -10.16
N ASP A 82 -12.08 -9.81 -9.69
CA ASP A 82 -12.81 -9.84 -8.42
C ASP A 82 -11.85 -9.66 -7.23
N ILE A 83 -11.80 -8.44 -6.70
CA ILE A 83 -10.94 -8.07 -5.57
C ILE A 83 -11.36 -8.69 -4.25
N ASN A 84 -12.54 -9.36 -4.16
CA ASN A 84 -12.93 -10.12 -2.96
C ASN A 84 -12.04 -11.34 -2.71
N CYS A 85 -11.17 -11.73 -3.64
CA CYS A 85 -10.13 -12.74 -3.40
C CYS A 85 -9.05 -12.27 -2.39
N LEU A 86 -8.87 -10.96 -2.20
CA LEU A 86 -7.90 -10.39 -1.26
C LEU A 86 -8.32 -10.66 0.19
N GLY A 87 -7.35 -10.77 1.11
CA GLY A 87 -7.62 -10.76 2.55
C GLY A 87 -8.28 -9.46 2.99
N THR A 88 -7.67 -8.37 2.61
CA THR A 88 -8.12 -6.97 2.71
C THR A 88 -7.20 -6.11 1.84
N PHE A 89 -7.31 -4.78 1.89
CA PHE A 89 -6.31 -3.87 1.33
C PHE A 89 -6.24 -2.55 2.11
N SER A 90 -5.10 -1.86 2.02
CA SER A 90 -4.92 -0.53 2.57
C SER A 90 -5.16 0.51 1.49
N PHE A 91 -6.20 1.32 1.62
CA PHE A 91 -6.51 2.33 0.62
C PHE A 91 -5.58 3.55 0.70
N LYS A 92 -5.69 4.45 -0.27
CA LYS A 92 -4.87 5.64 -0.41
C LYS A 92 -4.80 6.46 0.88
N GLY A 93 -3.56 6.81 1.30
CA GLY A 93 -3.32 7.66 2.47
C GLY A 93 -4.13 8.95 2.42
N THR A 94 -4.91 9.19 3.47
CA THR A 94 -5.90 10.25 3.55
C THR A 94 -5.48 11.27 4.60
N THR A 95 -5.61 12.55 4.25
CA THR A 95 -5.39 13.71 5.12
C THR A 95 -6.70 14.39 5.47
N LEU A 96 -6.70 15.26 6.47
CA LEU A 96 -7.89 16.00 6.90
C LEU A 96 -8.46 16.80 5.71
N GLU A 97 -7.62 17.62 5.09
CA GLU A 97 -7.98 18.42 3.93
C GLU A 97 -7.49 17.76 2.63
N PRO A 98 -8.13 18.08 1.47
CA PRO A 98 -7.69 17.62 0.16
C PRO A 98 -6.26 18.08 -0.17
N ARG A 99 -5.49 17.24 -0.88
CA ARG A 99 -4.13 17.57 -1.32
C ARG A 99 -3.93 17.24 -2.79
N PHE A 100 -3.36 18.18 -3.54
CA PHE A 100 -2.98 17.97 -4.95
C PHE A 100 -1.65 17.19 -5.10
N GLY A 101 -0.89 17.08 -4.00
CA GLY A 101 0.43 16.47 -4.02
C GLY A 101 1.54 17.42 -4.47
N ASN A 102 2.72 16.84 -4.70
CA ASN A 102 3.91 17.59 -5.10
C ASN A 102 3.91 17.91 -6.60
N PRO A 103 4.70 18.92 -7.05
CA PRO A 103 4.92 19.20 -8.47
C PRO A 103 5.47 17.99 -9.24
N THR A 104 5.14 17.91 -10.51
CA THR A 104 5.69 16.92 -11.47
C THR A 104 7.01 17.41 -12.07
N PRO A 105 7.88 16.48 -12.53
CA PRO A 105 7.79 15.03 -12.43
C PRO A 105 8.01 14.56 -10.98
N ARG A 106 7.19 13.60 -10.55
CA ARG A 106 7.22 13.11 -9.16
C ARG A 106 7.37 11.60 -9.03
N ILE A 107 7.65 10.94 -10.15
CA ILE A 107 7.93 9.51 -10.26
C ILE A 107 9.14 9.34 -11.17
N ALA A 108 10.02 8.39 -10.82
CA ALA A 108 11.15 7.98 -11.65
C ALA A 108 11.34 6.47 -11.55
N GLU A 109 11.36 5.80 -12.69
CA GLU A 109 11.74 4.38 -12.76
C GLU A 109 13.24 4.22 -12.53
N CYS A 110 13.61 3.09 -11.92
CA CYS A 110 14.99 2.66 -11.74
C CYS A 110 15.08 1.14 -11.79
N PRO A 111 16.28 0.56 -11.99
CA PRO A 111 16.44 -0.88 -11.95
C PRO A 111 15.84 -1.49 -10.69
N ALA A 112 14.99 -2.51 -10.86
CA ALA A 112 14.30 -3.24 -9.79
C ALA A 112 13.46 -2.36 -8.84
N GLY A 113 12.97 -1.20 -9.31
CA GLY A 113 12.11 -0.38 -8.46
C GLY A 113 11.68 0.95 -9.06
N ILE A 114 11.07 1.78 -8.21
CA ILE A 114 10.52 3.08 -8.54
C ILE A 114 10.80 4.08 -7.42
N ILE A 115 11.16 5.29 -7.78
CA ILE A 115 11.26 6.42 -6.84
C ILE A 115 10.02 7.28 -7.02
N ASN A 116 9.36 7.62 -5.92
CA ASN A 116 8.20 8.50 -5.94
C ASN A 116 8.27 9.59 -4.88
N SER A 117 7.64 10.70 -5.19
CA SER A 117 7.44 11.83 -4.28
C SER A 117 6.05 12.42 -4.56
N ILE A 118 5.02 11.60 -4.39
CA ILE A 118 3.62 11.96 -4.72
C ILE A 118 3.11 13.12 -3.85
N GLY A 119 3.51 13.19 -2.58
CA GLY A 119 3.11 14.27 -1.67
C GLY A 119 1.69 14.13 -1.13
N LEU A 120 1.24 12.90 -0.85
CA LEU A 120 -0.07 12.60 -0.26
C LEU A 120 -1.26 13.13 -1.08
N GLN A 121 -1.20 13.08 -2.42
CA GLN A 121 -2.36 13.45 -3.23
C GLN A 121 -3.57 12.59 -2.84
N ASN A 122 -4.62 13.24 -2.34
CA ASN A 122 -5.86 12.59 -1.92
C ASN A 122 -7.01 13.62 -1.82
N PRO A 123 -8.28 13.19 -1.86
CA PRO A 123 -9.42 14.10 -1.86
C PRO A 123 -9.85 14.63 -0.48
N GLY A 124 -9.13 14.25 0.61
CA GLY A 124 -9.51 14.57 1.98
C GLY A 124 -10.50 13.57 2.58
N VAL A 125 -10.54 13.52 3.92
CA VAL A 125 -11.31 12.51 4.66
C VAL A 125 -12.81 12.56 4.36
N ASP A 126 -13.40 13.73 4.22
CA ASP A 126 -14.83 13.88 3.95
C ASP A 126 -15.21 13.29 2.59
N ALA A 127 -14.40 13.54 1.56
CA ALA A 127 -14.64 12.98 0.23
C ALA A 127 -14.41 11.45 0.22
N VAL A 128 -13.44 10.93 0.98
CA VAL A 128 -13.24 9.49 1.11
C VAL A 128 -14.46 8.83 1.73
N ILE A 129 -14.98 9.37 2.83
CA ILE A 129 -16.14 8.81 3.53
C ILE A 129 -17.41 8.90 2.68
N ASN A 130 -17.65 10.06 2.06
CA ASN A 130 -18.91 10.32 1.37
C ASN A 130 -18.96 9.80 -0.07
N ASN A 131 -17.82 9.63 -0.73
CA ASN A 131 -17.76 9.25 -2.14
C ASN A 131 -17.01 7.93 -2.38
N GLU A 132 -15.79 7.78 -1.82
CA GLU A 132 -14.91 6.65 -2.18
C GLU A 132 -15.35 5.34 -1.49
N LEU A 133 -15.62 5.36 -0.18
CA LEU A 133 -16.11 4.20 0.55
C LEU A 133 -17.46 3.66 0.03
N PRO A 134 -18.47 4.50 -0.29
CA PRO A 134 -19.70 4.04 -0.93
C PRO A 134 -19.48 3.40 -2.32
N ARG A 135 -18.53 3.88 -3.12
CA ARG A 135 -18.17 3.25 -4.39
C ARG A 135 -17.52 1.89 -4.17
N LEU A 136 -16.58 1.82 -3.24
CA LEU A 136 -15.91 0.58 -2.85
C LEU A 136 -16.90 -0.48 -2.37
N LYS A 137 -17.89 -0.12 -1.55
CA LYS A 137 -18.91 -1.06 -1.02
C LYS A 137 -19.66 -1.82 -2.10
N ARG A 138 -19.70 -1.33 -3.35
CA ARG A 138 -20.36 -1.99 -4.48
C ARG A 138 -19.56 -3.16 -5.05
N CYS A 139 -18.25 -3.21 -4.83
CA CYS A 139 -17.36 -4.20 -5.43
C CYS A 139 -16.48 -4.95 -4.40
N PHE A 140 -16.48 -4.54 -3.13
CA PHE A 140 -15.73 -5.19 -2.07
C PHE A 140 -16.59 -5.37 -0.82
N SER A 141 -16.75 -6.61 -0.36
CA SER A 141 -17.66 -6.96 0.72
C SER A 141 -17.01 -7.01 2.10
N LYS A 142 -15.67 -6.95 2.17
CA LYS A 142 -14.89 -7.03 3.40
C LYS A 142 -14.52 -5.64 3.92
N GLN A 143 -14.12 -5.59 5.18
CA GLN A 143 -13.54 -4.36 5.74
C GLN A 143 -12.15 -4.10 5.17
N VAL A 144 -11.75 -2.82 5.16
CA VAL A 144 -10.49 -2.32 4.62
C VAL A 144 -9.63 -1.66 5.70
N ILE A 145 -8.38 -1.42 5.37
CA ILE A 145 -7.43 -0.67 6.20
C ILE A 145 -7.45 0.79 5.75
N ALA A 146 -7.81 1.69 6.65
CA ALA A 146 -7.74 3.13 6.42
C ALA A 146 -6.33 3.65 6.67
N ASN A 147 -5.60 4.04 5.61
CA ASN A 147 -4.30 4.68 5.78
C ASN A 147 -4.49 6.16 6.09
N VAL A 148 -4.09 6.56 7.30
CA VAL A 148 -4.21 7.92 7.84
C VAL A 148 -2.86 8.62 7.79
N SER A 149 -2.85 9.84 7.26
CA SER A 149 -1.68 10.69 7.18
C SER A 149 -2.02 12.11 7.63
N GLY A 150 -1.07 12.80 8.26
CA GLY A 150 -1.25 14.17 8.74
C GLY A 150 0.08 14.87 8.94
N PHE A 151 0.02 16.16 9.28
CA PHE A 151 1.16 17.03 9.54
C PHE A 151 1.18 17.57 10.97
N SER A 152 0.14 17.24 11.74
CA SER A 152 0.01 17.55 13.16
C SER A 152 -0.73 16.44 13.88
N ILE A 153 -0.59 16.33 15.19
CA ILE A 153 -1.33 15.37 16.02
C ILE A 153 -2.84 15.57 15.85
N HIS A 154 -3.29 16.81 15.77
CA HIS A 154 -4.70 17.14 15.54
C HIS A 154 -5.22 16.53 14.21
N GLU A 155 -4.48 16.66 13.11
CA GLU A 155 -4.89 16.05 11.83
C GLU A 155 -4.97 14.53 11.91
N TYR A 156 -3.97 13.86 12.53
CA TYR A 156 -4.00 12.41 12.74
C TYR A 156 -5.21 11.97 13.56
N THR A 157 -5.46 12.63 14.69
CA THR A 157 -6.58 12.27 15.58
C THR A 157 -7.93 12.52 14.94
N GLU A 158 -8.10 13.64 14.24
CA GLU A 158 -9.35 13.99 13.58
C GLU A 158 -9.69 13.03 12.45
N VAL A 159 -8.72 12.70 11.56
CA VAL A 159 -8.92 11.74 10.47
C VAL A 159 -9.18 10.34 11.01
N ALA A 160 -8.44 9.92 12.02
CA ALA A 160 -8.62 8.60 12.64
C ALA A 160 -9.99 8.47 13.31
N ALA A 161 -10.44 9.49 14.05
CA ALA A 161 -11.74 9.52 14.70
C ALA A 161 -12.89 9.41 13.67
N ARG A 162 -12.81 10.10 12.53
CA ARG A 162 -13.82 9.99 11.47
C ARG A 162 -13.86 8.59 10.84
N PHE A 163 -12.71 7.96 10.59
CA PHE A 163 -12.67 6.59 10.09
C PHE A 163 -13.07 5.56 11.15
N ASN A 164 -12.94 5.87 12.45
CA ASN A 164 -13.43 5.01 13.51
C ASN A 164 -14.93 4.75 13.41
N GLU A 165 -15.71 5.75 12.96
CA GLU A 165 -17.16 5.64 12.77
C GLU A 165 -17.56 4.88 11.50
N CYS A 166 -16.62 4.60 10.57
CA CYS A 166 -16.93 3.95 9.31
C CYS A 166 -16.98 2.42 9.46
N GLU A 167 -18.13 1.79 9.26
CA GLU A 167 -18.32 0.34 9.33
C GLU A 167 -17.37 -0.42 8.39
N GLN A 168 -17.09 0.14 7.20
CA GLN A 168 -16.22 -0.48 6.19
C GLN A 168 -14.74 -0.50 6.58
N VAL A 169 -14.34 0.28 7.58
CA VAL A 169 -12.97 0.32 8.07
C VAL A 169 -12.79 -0.65 9.23
N GLY A 170 -11.86 -1.61 9.10
CA GLY A 170 -11.54 -2.59 10.13
C GLY A 170 -10.31 -2.23 10.96
N ILE A 171 -9.30 -1.64 10.31
CA ILE A 171 -8.03 -1.20 10.92
C ILE A 171 -7.73 0.22 10.48
N ILE A 172 -7.09 1.00 11.35
CA ILE A 172 -6.54 2.31 11.05
C ILE A 172 -5.01 2.18 10.97
N GLU A 173 -4.42 2.35 9.79
CA GLU A 173 -2.98 2.36 9.56
C GLU A 173 -2.47 3.80 9.63
N VAL A 174 -1.80 4.16 10.71
CA VAL A 174 -1.27 5.51 10.96
C VAL A 174 0.10 5.65 10.31
N ASN A 175 0.18 6.40 9.23
CA ASN A 175 1.40 6.60 8.46
C ASN A 175 2.23 7.76 9.03
N ILE A 176 3.14 7.47 9.97
CA ILE A 176 4.02 8.44 10.62
C ILE A 176 5.34 8.68 9.86
N SER A 177 5.53 8.02 8.72
CA SER A 177 6.79 8.01 7.98
C SER A 177 6.90 9.09 6.90
N CYS A 178 5.99 10.05 6.86
CA CYS A 178 6.00 11.10 5.84
C CYS A 178 7.13 12.10 6.11
N PRO A 179 8.18 12.17 5.25
CA PRO A 179 9.34 13.04 5.49
C PRO A 179 9.11 14.50 5.11
N ASN A 180 7.90 14.90 4.72
CA ASN A 180 7.66 16.20 4.08
C ASN A 180 6.89 17.13 4.97
N VAL A 181 7.64 17.85 5.77
CA VAL A 181 7.11 19.05 6.37
C VAL A 181 7.91 20.25 5.87
N HIS A 182 7.46 20.86 4.81
CA HIS A 182 7.74 22.27 4.57
C HIS A 182 7.11 23.05 5.71
N ASN A 183 7.91 23.82 6.45
CA ASN A 183 7.59 24.68 7.60
C ASN A 183 7.86 24.09 9.00
N GLY A 184 8.92 23.29 9.15
CA GLY A 184 9.47 22.99 10.48
C GLY A 184 8.71 21.96 11.30
N GLY A 185 7.77 21.22 10.69
CA GLY A 185 7.12 20.12 11.35
C GLY A 185 8.01 18.88 11.44
N MET A 186 8.11 18.28 12.62
CA MET A 186 8.87 17.05 12.85
C MET A 186 8.21 15.88 12.11
N SER A 187 9.03 15.03 11.47
CA SER A 187 8.55 13.71 11.04
C SER A 187 8.32 12.89 12.30
N PHE A 188 7.07 12.54 12.57
CA PHE A 188 6.69 11.77 13.77
C PHE A 188 7.35 10.39 13.81
N GLY A 189 7.79 9.85 12.70
CA GLY A 189 8.43 8.53 12.63
C GLY A 189 9.95 8.53 12.81
N THR A 190 10.58 9.63 13.23
CA THR A 190 12.06 9.72 13.33
C THR A 190 12.61 9.58 14.73
N THR A 191 11.78 9.72 15.76
CA THR A 191 12.18 9.57 17.17
C THR A 191 11.15 8.75 17.94
N CYS A 192 11.60 8.06 19.00
CA CYS A 192 10.72 7.28 19.87
C CYS A 192 9.61 8.14 20.49
N ASP A 193 9.96 9.31 21.02
CA ASP A 193 9.02 10.21 21.70
C ASP A 193 7.92 10.69 20.76
N ALA A 194 8.27 11.14 19.55
CA ALA A 194 7.29 11.62 18.58
C ALA A 194 6.38 10.50 18.06
N ALA A 195 6.93 9.30 17.84
CA ALA A 195 6.16 8.13 17.44
C ALA A 195 5.19 7.68 18.54
N ALA A 196 5.65 7.65 19.80
CA ALA A 196 4.81 7.34 20.95
C ALA A 196 3.70 8.39 21.18
N GLU A 197 4.03 9.68 21.01
CA GLU A 197 3.06 10.76 21.18
C GLU A 197 1.89 10.67 20.20
N VAL A 198 2.18 10.50 18.90
CA VAL A 198 1.12 10.36 17.87
C VAL A 198 0.33 9.06 18.05
N THR A 199 1.02 7.95 18.41
CA THR A 199 0.38 6.66 18.67
C THR A 199 -0.63 6.78 19.82
N LYS A 200 -0.21 7.34 20.96
CA LYS A 200 -1.06 7.55 22.14
C LYS A 200 -2.23 8.47 21.84
N ALA A 201 -1.98 9.56 21.11
CA ALA A 201 -3.03 10.51 20.74
C ALA A 201 -4.10 9.86 19.85
N VAL A 202 -3.70 9.12 18.81
CA VAL A 202 -4.66 8.41 17.95
C VAL A 202 -5.39 7.33 18.75
N LYS A 203 -4.68 6.53 19.56
CA LYS A 203 -5.30 5.47 20.38
C LYS A 203 -6.36 6.00 21.33
N SER A 204 -6.21 7.23 21.81
CA SER A 204 -7.17 7.83 22.74
C SER A 204 -8.52 8.21 22.13
N VAL A 205 -8.61 8.30 20.79
CA VAL A 205 -9.81 8.75 20.08
C VAL A 205 -10.47 7.66 19.23
N VAL A 206 -9.90 6.44 19.18
CA VAL A 206 -10.42 5.34 18.37
C VAL A 206 -10.58 4.05 19.19
N GLN A 207 -11.55 3.22 18.81
CA GLN A 207 -11.76 1.87 19.34
C GLN A 207 -11.26 0.78 18.40
N LYS A 208 -11.17 1.10 17.10
CA LYS A 208 -10.63 0.17 16.11
C LYS A 208 -9.14 -0.07 16.34
N PRO A 209 -8.61 -1.24 15.94
CA PRO A 209 -7.17 -1.49 16.01
C PRO A 209 -6.39 -0.44 15.22
N ILE A 210 -5.29 0.04 15.81
CA ILE A 210 -4.35 0.95 15.15
C ILE A 210 -3.03 0.25 14.85
N PHE A 211 -2.58 0.37 13.60
CA PHE A 211 -1.28 -0.11 13.15
C PHE A 211 -0.41 1.08 12.78
N ILE A 212 0.79 1.15 13.35
CA ILE A 212 1.69 2.27 13.08
C ILE A 212 2.63 1.90 11.94
N LYS A 213 2.62 2.69 10.85
CA LYS A 213 3.48 2.46 9.69
C LYS A 213 4.79 3.20 9.82
N LEU A 214 5.87 2.41 9.99
CA LEU A 214 7.20 2.88 10.33
C LEU A 214 8.04 3.21 9.08
N SER A 215 8.92 4.22 9.26
CA SER A 215 9.93 4.61 8.27
C SER A 215 11.20 3.80 8.46
N PRO A 216 11.81 3.27 7.36
CA PRO A 216 13.13 2.66 7.44
C PRO A 216 14.28 3.68 7.47
N ASN A 217 13.98 4.97 7.32
CA ASN A 217 14.97 6.04 7.20
C ASN A 217 15.38 6.59 8.58
N VAL A 218 15.68 5.69 9.49
CA VAL A 218 16.07 5.94 10.89
C VAL A 218 17.25 5.05 11.26
N THR A 219 17.96 5.42 12.31
CA THR A 219 19.12 4.65 12.77
C THR A 219 18.68 3.38 13.53
N ASP A 220 17.61 3.49 14.33
CA ASP A 220 17.12 2.40 15.18
C ASP A 220 15.59 2.32 15.10
N ILE A 221 15.12 1.51 14.16
CA ILE A 221 13.68 1.28 13.96
C ILE A 221 13.10 0.39 15.06
N VAL A 222 13.92 -0.47 15.67
CA VAL A 222 13.48 -1.38 16.74
C VAL A 222 13.05 -0.59 17.97
N SER A 223 13.83 0.39 18.39
CA SER A 223 13.46 1.27 19.51
C SER A 223 12.20 2.06 19.24
N ILE A 224 11.97 2.53 18.00
CA ILE A 224 10.73 3.21 17.59
C ILE A 224 9.54 2.25 17.62
N ALA A 225 9.72 1.01 17.15
CA ALA A 225 8.68 -0.02 17.19
C ALA A 225 8.21 -0.32 18.60
N LYS A 226 9.14 -0.47 19.55
CA LYS A 226 8.86 -0.66 20.99
C LYS A 226 8.12 0.54 21.58
N ALA A 227 8.56 1.76 21.26
CA ALA A 227 7.90 2.96 21.73
C ALA A 227 6.44 3.07 21.24
N CYS A 228 6.15 2.60 20.01
CA CYS A 228 4.78 2.53 19.51
C CYS A 228 3.95 1.46 20.24
N GLU A 229 4.52 0.27 20.49
CA GLU A 229 3.87 -0.79 21.28
C GLU A 229 3.55 -0.30 22.70
N ASP A 230 4.52 0.28 23.39
CA ASP A 230 4.37 0.82 24.76
C ASP A 230 3.33 1.97 24.80
N ALA A 231 3.15 2.70 23.69
CA ALA A 231 2.15 3.75 23.56
C ALA A 231 0.74 3.22 23.22
N GLY A 232 0.57 1.90 23.04
CA GLY A 232 -0.72 1.23 22.82
C GLY A 232 -1.07 0.96 21.38
N ALA A 233 -0.11 0.87 20.45
CA ALA A 233 -0.34 0.34 19.12
C ALA A 233 -0.85 -1.11 19.19
N ASP A 234 -1.81 -1.47 18.37
CA ASP A 234 -2.32 -2.85 18.25
C ASP A 234 -1.53 -3.67 17.22
N GLY A 235 -0.67 -3.03 16.43
CA GLY A 235 0.24 -3.66 15.47
C GLY A 235 1.14 -2.64 14.78
N LEU A 236 2.02 -3.15 13.94
CA LEU A 236 2.98 -2.37 13.17
C LEU A 236 2.90 -2.71 11.68
N SER A 237 3.16 -1.72 10.83
CA SER A 237 3.37 -1.91 9.40
C SER A 237 4.79 -1.45 9.05
N LEU A 238 5.61 -2.30 8.51
CA LEU A 238 6.99 -1.96 8.15
C LEU A 238 7.44 -2.74 6.92
N ILE A 239 8.11 -2.07 6.01
CA ILE A 239 8.62 -0.70 6.06
C ILE A 239 7.91 0.19 5.05
N ASN A 240 7.93 1.50 5.29
CA ASN A 240 7.68 2.48 4.24
C ASN A 240 8.90 2.52 3.29
N THR A 241 8.95 3.46 2.36
CA THR A 241 9.95 3.54 1.30
C THR A 241 11.31 4.05 1.81
N LEU A 242 12.40 3.52 1.26
CA LEU A 242 13.76 4.04 1.47
C LEU A 242 13.95 5.35 0.70
N MET A 243 14.76 6.27 1.24
CA MET A 243 15.09 7.50 0.50
C MET A 243 16.05 7.20 -0.65
N GLY A 244 15.69 7.67 -1.85
CA GLY A 244 16.48 7.50 -3.05
C GLY A 244 16.48 8.73 -3.95
N MET A 245 17.35 8.73 -4.98
CA MET A 245 17.46 9.78 -5.98
C MET A 245 17.96 9.24 -7.33
N ARG A 246 17.52 9.88 -8.42
CA ARG A 246 18.07 9.67 -9.76
C ARG A 246 18.49 11.02 -10.35
N ILE A 247 19.57 11.02 -11.14
CA ILE A 247 20.06 12.17 -11.90
C ILE A 247 19.85 11.89 -13.39
N ASP A 248 19.27 12.84 -14.09
CA ASP A 248 19.23 12.90 -15.56
C ASP A 248 20.61 13.37 -16.06
N LEU A 249 21.32 12.50 -16.75
CA LEU A 249 22.68 12.78 -17.21
C LEU A 249 22.73 13.85 -18.31
N HIS A 250 21.68 13.98 -19.11
CA HIS A 250 21.61 15.00 -20.17
C HIS A 250 21.32 16.37 -19.58
N ARG A 251 20.34 16.46 -18.69
CA ARG A 251 19.96 17.71 -18.02
C ARG A 251 20.86 18.06 -16.85
N ARG A 252 21.60 17.10 -16.30
CA ARG A 252 22.45 17.22 -15.11
C ARG A 252 21.68 17.71 -13.89
N THR A 253 20.43 17.26 -13.75
CA THR A 253 19.51 17.63 -12.67
C THR A 253 18.82 16.39 -12.09
N PRO A 254 18.28 16.45 -10.87
CA PRO A 254 17.41 15.39 -10.37
C PRO A 254 16.22 15.12 -11.31
N VAL A 255 15.86 13.84 -11.47
CA VAL A 255 14.76 13.43 -12.36
C VAL A 255 13.41 13.89 -11.83
N ILE A 256 13.19 13.87 -10.52
CA ILE A 256 11.94 14.30 -9.90
C ILE A 256 12.07 15.71 -9.31
N ALA A 257 10.97 16.47 -9.32
CA ALA A 257 10.94 17.88 -8.88
C ALA A 257 11.43 18.07 -7.44
N ASN A 258 11.07 17.17 -6.54
CA ASN A 258 11.50 17.19 -5.13
C ASN A 258 12.93 16.69 -4.90
N LYS A 259 13.68 16.42 -5.97
CA LYS A 259 15.06 15.92 -5.95
C LYS A 259 15.23 14.52 -5.39
N LYS A 260 14.65 14.24 -4.23
CA LYS A 260 14.65 12.94 -3.51
C LYS A 260 13.23 12.43 -3.36
N GLY A 261 13.07 11.11 -3.31
CA GLY A 261 11.78 10.45 -3.11
C GLY A 261 11.94 9.08 -2.48
N GLY A 262 10.80 8.48 -2.12
CA GLY A 262 10.78 7.13 -1.58
C GLY A 262 11.03 6.09 -2.66
N PHE A 263 12.03 5.23 -2.46
CA PHE A 263 12.37 4.11 -3.31
C PHE A 263 11.65 2.84 -2.84
N SER A 264 10.99 2.16 -3.76
CA SER A 264 10.27 0.90 -3.55
C SER A 264 10.46 -0.03 -4.75
N GLY A 265 10.14 -1.32 -4.60
CA GLY A 265 10.33 -2.36 -5.62
C GLY A 265 11.15 -3.53 -5.08
N SER A 266 11.41 -4.54 -5.91
CA SER A 266 12.07 -5.79 -5.48
C SER A 266 13.46 -5.58 -4.86
N ALA A 267 14.17 -4.52 -5.24
CA ALA A 267 15.50 -4.21 -4.69
C ALA A 267 15.50 -3.91 -3.18
N ILE A 268 14.36 -3.52 -2.59
CA ILE A 268 14.31 -3.25 -1.14
C ILE A 268 13.89 -4.47 -0.31
N PHE A 269 13.53 -5.59 -0.93
CA PHE A 269 13.04 -6.77 -0.23
C PHE A 269 13.98 -7.27 0.89
N PRO A 270 15.29 -7.46 0.67
CA PRO A 270 16.18 -7.91 1.73
C PRO A 270 16.28 -6.96 2.93
N VAL A 271 16.12 -5.65 2.68
CA VAL A 271 16.12 -4.64 3.75
C VAL A 271 14.82 -4.71 4.55
N ALA A 272 13.67 -4.85 3.86
CA ALA A 272 12.37 -5.00 4.51
C ALA A 272 12.31 -6.29 5.32
N LEU A 273 12.77 -7.41 4.76
CA LEU A 273 12.80 -8.71 5.41
C LEU A 273 13.61 -8.67 6.71
N LYS A 274 14.85 -8.16 6.63
CA LYS A 274 15.72 -7.96 7.81
C LYS A 274 15.05 -7.09 8.86
N THR A 275 14.37 -6.04 8.45
CA THR A 275 13.72 -5.13 9.39
C THR A 275 12.53 -5.78 10.09
N VAL A 276 11.73 -6.57 9.36
CA VAL A 276 10.63 -7.36 9.97
C VAL A 276 11.20 -8.35 10.98
N TYR A 277 12.27 -9.05 10.61
CA TYR A 277 12.95 -10.00 11.49
C TYR A 277 13.40 -9.33 12.81
N ASP A 278 14.17 -8.25 12.75
CA ASP A 278 14.67 -7.55 13.94
C ASP A 278 13.55 -7.01 14.84
N VAL A 279 12.49 -6.46 14.25
CA VAL A 279 11.37 -5.90 15.01
C VAL A 279 10.55 -7.00 15.64
N TYR A 280 10.35 -8.13 14.97
CA TYR A 280 9.59 -9.26 15.51
C TYR A 280 10.18 -9.81 16.82
N GLU A 281 11.52 -9.88 16.94
CA GLU A 281 12.18 -10.25 18.20
C GLU A 281 11.92 -9.28 19.36
N ALA A 282 11.60 -8.03 19.04
CA ALA A 282 11.54 -6.95 20.02
C ALA A 282 10.13 -6.59 20.50
N VAL A 283 9.09 -6.94 19.73
CA VAL A 283 7.69 -6.60 20.01
C VAL A 283 6.80 -7.85 20.09
N LYS A 284 5.62 -7.71 20.73
CA LYS A 284 4.64 -8.81 20.85
C LYS A 284 3.40 -8.58 19.99
N ILE A 285 3.21 -7.38 19.47
CA ILE A 285 2.09 -7.02 18.62
C ILE A 285 2.33 -7.49 17.17
N PRO A 286 1.27 -7.82 16.40
CA PRO A 286 1.39 -8.33 15.05
C PRO A 286 2.02 -7.32 14.09
N ILE A 287 2.74 -7.85 13.10
CA ILE A 287 3.44 -7.07 12.08
C ILE A 287 2.83 -7.34 10.71
N MET A 288 2.53 -6.28 9.95
CA MET A 288 2.35 -6.33 8.50
C MET A 288 3.68 -6.03 7.82
N GLY A 289 4.26 -7.05 7.15
CA GLY A 289 5.52 -6.90 6.41
C GLY A 289 5.27 -6.22 5.05
N ILE A 290 6.08 -5.21 4.72
CA ILE A 290 5.95 -4.42 3.49
C ILE A 290 7.34 -4.14 2.91
N GLY A 291 7.50 -4.34 1.61
CA GLY A 291 8.69 -3.89 0.88
C GLY A 291 9.25 -4.96 -0.04
N GLY A 292 9.11 -4.74 -1.34
CA GLY A 292 9.72 -5.53 -2.39
C GLY A 292 9.05 -6.86 -2.70
N VAL A 293 8.01 -7.26 -1.97
CA VAL A 293 7.27 -8.52 -2.19
C VAL A 293 6.66 -8.55 -3.59
N SER A 294 6.90 -9.64 -4.33
CA SER A 294 6.48 -9.82 -5.71
C SER A 294 6.16 -11.28 -6.09
N SER A 295 6.28 -12.21 -5.15
CA SER A 295 6.01 -13.64 -5.36
C SER A 295 5.40 -14.31 -4.11
N ALA A 296 4.89 -15.53 -4.28
CA ALA A 296 4.42 -16.34 -3.16
C ALA A 296 5.59 -16.78 -2.25
N ASP A 297 6.78 -17.02 -2.81
CA ASP A 297 8.00 -17.31 -2.02
C ASP A 297 8.33 -16.11 -1.11
N ASP A 298 8.30 -14.85 -1.62
CA ASP A 298 8.55 -13.65 -0.81
C ASP A 298 7.54 -13.52 0.34
N VAL A 299 6.26 -13.88 0.12
CA VAL A 299 5.24 -13.88 1.18
C VAL A 299 5.62 -14.85 2.29
N LEU A 300 6.05 -16.07 1.95
CA LEU A 300 6.47 -17.06 2.95
C LEU A 300 7.72 -16.61 3.70
N GLU A 301 8.72 -15.99 3.02
CA GLU A 301 9.91 -15.43 3.67
C GLU A 301 9.53 -14.32 4.68
N MET A 302 8.65 -13.39 4.30
CA MET A 302 8.17 -12.35 5.22
C MET A 302 7.45 -12.93 6.44
N MET A 303 6.64 -13.98 6.25
CA MET A 303 5.94 -14.64 7.36
C MET A 303 6.92 -15.40 8.26
N LEU A 304 7.90 -16.11 7.69
CA LEU A 304 8.97 -16.75 8.45
C LEU A 304 9.79 -15.73 9.26
N ALA A 305 10.00 -14.52 8.75
CA ALA A 305 10.66 -13.44 9.48
C ALA A 305 9.79 -12.84 10.60
N GLY A 306 8.47 -13.13 10.64
CA GLY A 306 7.57 -12.68 11.72
C GLY A 306 6.37 -11.85 11.28
N ALA A 307 6.18 -11.61 9.97
CA ALA A 307 4.99 -10.92 9.51
C ALA A 307 3.74 -11.80 9.64
N ALA A 308 2.68 -11.29 10.27
CA ALA A 308 1.38 -11.94 10.35
C ALA A 308 0.55 -11.77 9.06
N ALA A 309 0.82 -10.70 8.29
CA ALA A 309 0.27 -10.45 6.97
C ALA A 309 1.29 -9.65 6.14
N VAL A 310 1.10 -9.60 4.82
CA VAL A 310 2.09 -9.05 3.90
C VAL A 310 1.44 -8.04 2.96
N GLN A 311 1.97 -6.81 2.94
CA GLN A 311 1.50 -5.78 2.02
C GLN A 311 2.35 -5.75 0.74
N ILE A 312 1.68 -5.71 -0.41
CA ILE A 312 2.28 -5.66 -1.74
C ILE A 312 2.12 -4.24 -2.31
N GLY A 313 3.25 -3.58 -2.55
CA GLY A 313 3.30 -2.20 -3.01
C GLY A 313 3.61 -2.07 -4.51
N ALA A 314 4.85 -1.73 -4.85
CA ALA A 314 5.29 -1.39 -6.20
C ALA A 314 4.97 -2.46 -7.26
N ALA A 315 4.89 -3.75 -6.87
CA ALA A 315 4.54 -4.84 -7.78
C ALA A 315 3.14 -4.66 -8.41
N ASN A 316 2.16 -4.06 -7.69
CA ASN A 316 0.84 -3.73 -8.25
C ASN A 316 0.90 -2.73 -9.42
N LEU A 317 1.94 -1.90 -9.50
CA LEU A 317 2.12 -0.91 -10.57
C LEU A 317 2.75 -1.53 -11.81
N ILE A 318 3.43 -2.67 -11.67
CA ILE A 318 4.07 -3.42 -12.75
C ILE A 318 3.09 -4.45 -13.31
N GLU A 319 2.45 -5.22 -12.42
CA GLU A 319 1.48 -6.27 -12.76
C GLU A 319 0.21 -6.09 -11.90
N PRO A 320 -0.86 -5.52 -12.46
CA PRO A 320 -2.09 -5.25 -11.70
C PRO A 320 -2.76 -6.50 -11.12
N TYR A 321 -2.47 -7.69 -11.64
CA TYR A 321 -3.01 -8.96 -11.17
C TYR A 321 -2.16 -9.62 -10.09
N ILE A 322 -1.01 -9.06 -9.72
CA ILE A 322 0.01 -9.71 -8.89
C ILE A 322 -0.53 -10.24 -7.55
N CYS A 323 -1.38 -9.48 -6.87
CA CYS A 323 -1.95 -9.90 -5.58
C CYS A 323 -2.85 -11.13 -5.74
N ARG A 324 -3.70 -11.15 -6.77
CA ARG A 324 -4.54 -12.31 -7.13
C ARG A 324 -3.68 -13.53 -7.46
N ASP A 325 -2.64 -13.34 -8.24
CA ASP A 325 -1.82 -14.43 -8.75
C ASP A 325 -0.96 -15.03 -7.61
N ILE A 326 -0.41 -14.22 -6.73
CA ILE A 326 0.25 -14.69 -5.50
C ILE A 326 -0.69 -15.53 -4.65
N ILE A 327 -1.94 -15.07 -4.41
CA ILE A 327 -2.93 -15.84 -3.64
C ILE A 327 -3.19 -17.21 -4.28
N ARG A 328 -3.28 -17.28 -5.61
CA ARG A 328 -3.47 -18.53 -6.35
C ARG A 328 -2.26 -19.46 -6.28
N GLU A 329 -1.06 -18.90 -6.22
CA GLU A 329 0.19 -19.65 -6.16
C GLU A 329 0.52 -20.14 -4.74
N LEU A 330 0.08 -19.46 -3.68
CA LEU A 330 0.37 -19.80 -2.30
C LEU A 330 0.16 -21.28 -1.95
N PRO A 331 -0.95 -21.95 -2.31
CA PRO A 331 -1.16 -23.37 -1.94
C PRO A 331 -0.08 -24.31 -2.53
N SER A 332 0.34 -24.05 -3.77
CA SER A 332 1.39 -24.87 -4.43
C SER A 332 2.76 -24.58 -3.85
N THR A 333 3.05 -23.33 -3.52
CA THR A 333 4.30 -22.89 -2.89
C THR A 333 4.40 -23.43 -1.46
N MET A 334 3.34 -23.38 -0.67
CA MET A 334 3.27 -23.99 0.66
C MET A 334 3.55 -25.50 0.59
N LYS A 335 2.92 -26.21 -0.36
CA LYS A 335 3.17 -27.65 -0.57
C LYS A 335 4.62 -27.94 -0.91
N LYS A 336 5.25 -27.12 -1.76
CA LYS A 336 6.67 -27.22 -2.13
C LYS A 336 7.59 -27.20 -0.90
N TYR A 337 7.25 -26.41 0.11
CA TYR A 337 8.03 -26.25 1.34
C TYR A 337 7.50 -27.05 2.54
N GLY A 338 6.49 -27.91 2.36
CA GLY A 338 5.91 -28.72 3.43
C GLY A 338 5.11 -27.94 4.47
N ILE A 339 4.60 -26.76 4.09
CA ILE A 339 3.82 -25.88 4.97
C ILE A 339 2.35 -26.26 4.88
N ASN A 340 1.73 -26.59 6.01
CA ASN A 340 0.31 -26.97 6.09
C ASN A 340 -0.61 -25.78 6.36
N LYS A 341 -0.16 -24.81 7.17
CA LYS A 341 -0.89 -23.58 7.50
C LYS A 341 0.06 -22.40 7.56
N LEU A 342 -0.38 -21.25 7.05
CA LEU A 342 0.43 -20.03 7.07
C LEU A 342 0.65 -19.49 8.48
N GLU A 343 -0.34 -19.58 9.38
CA GLU A 343 -0.16 -19.15 10.77
C GLU A 343 0.97 -19.88 11.49
N ASP A 344 1.22 -21.15 11.14
CA ASP A 344 2.20 -22.02 11.83
C ASP A 344 3.66 -21.62 11.53
N ILE A 345 3.89 -20.85 10.45
CA ILE A 345 5.25 -20.44 10.05
C ILE A 345 5.65 -19.03 10.50
N ILE A 346 4.71 -18.27 11.11
CA ILE A 346 5.00 -16.89 11.54
C ILE A 346 6.15 -16.91 12.57
N GLY A 347 7.22 -16.20 12.25
CA GLY A 347 8.42 -16.15 13.08
C GLY A 347 9.24 -17.45 13.09
N GLY A 348 8.95 -18.40 12.21
CA GLY A 348 9.64 -19.69 12.17
C GLY A 348 11.15 -19.61 11.96
N ALA A 349 11.64 -18.53 11.33
CA ALA A 349 13.08 -18.31 11.13
C ALA A 349 13.85 -17.96 12.42
N HIS A 350 13.16 -17.66 13.53
CA HIS A 350 13.79 -17.38 14.83
C HIS A 350 14.04 -18.65 15.66
N ASN A 351 13.60 -19.82 15.20
CA ASN A 351 13.72 -21.08 15.91
C ASN A 351 14.92 -21.92 15.44
N GLY A 352 15.79 -21.35 14.58
CA GLY A 352 16.97 -22.02 14.00
C GLY A 352 18.26 -21.83 14.77
#